data_522964d4b07cac370c9e4f168c5dc8ef
#
_entry.id   522964d4b07cac370c9e4f168c5dc8ef
#
_cell.length_a   1.000
_cell.length_b   1.000
_cell.length_c   1.000
_cell.angle_alpha   90.00
_cell.angle_beta   90.00
_cell.angle_gamma   90.00
#
_symmetry.space_group_name_H-M   'P 1'
#
loop_
_entity.id
_entity.type
_entity.pdbx_description
1 polymer ?
#
loop_
_entity_poly.entity_id
_entity_poly.type
_entity_poly.pdbx_seq_one_letter_code
_entity_poly.pdbx_strand_id
1 'polypeptide(L)'
;TFDKFAGSSQAARAYCELDIVYEDPDIIIINKPAGMLSQPADDGEPSLVEYLTGYLLKKGDLTEEQLKTFRPSVCNRLDRNTSGMVCAGKSLAGLQFLSRIFHDRTLHKYYICLTKGKIEKPDHIRGYLHKDKKTNKVIVSRQEFKDSLPIETKYRPLGSNGKITLLEVELITGRTHQIRAHLAGTGHPLLGDTKYGDSEFNKQYIRHGVRHQLLHAYRLVIPETDQNFVAPAPELFCKIIKEENLEEAYHENLERNMGLRKNDHHSSSDRNACE
;
A
#
# COMPACT_ATOMS: atom_id res chain seq x y z
N THR A 1 -3.49 -37.25 -8.17
CA THR A 1 -3.14 -36.18 -7.21
C THR A 1 -1.97 -35.34 -7.71
N PHE A 2 -1.86 -35.07 -9.00
CA PHE A 2 -0.73 -34.31 -9.59
C PHE A 2 -1.16 -33.24 -10.62
N ASP A 3 -2.42 -32.77 -10.59
CA ASP A 3 -2.95 -31.82 -11.59
C ASP A 3 -3.09 -30.35 -11.10
N LYS A 4 -2.27 -29.93 -10.12
CA LYS A 4 -2.17 -28.51 -9.74
C LYS A 4 -1.08 -27.72 -10.49
N PHE A 5 -0.50 -28.27 -11.58
CA PHE A 5 0.62 -27.67 -12.30
C PHE A 5 0.27 -27.06 -13.67
N ALA A 6 -1.02 -26.84 -13.95
CA ALA A 6 -1.43 -26.16 -15.20
C ALA A 6 -1.14 -24.64 -15.23
N GLY A 7 -0.53 -24.07 -14.15
CA GLY A 7 -0.32 -22.63 -14.04
C GLY A 7 0.80 -22.04 -14.91
N SER A 8 1.72 -22.85 -15.50
CA SER A 8 2.87 -22.31 -16.25
C SER A 8 2.50 -21.76 -17.63
N SER A 9 1.48 -22.33 -18.28
CA SER A 9 1.04 -21.87 -19.60
C SER A 9 0.13 -20.64 -19.56
N GLN A 10 -0.55 -20.38 -18.44
CA GLN A 10 -1.35 -19.16 -18.23
C GLN A 10 -0.49 -17.97 -17.81
N ALA A 11 0.53 -18.18 -16.98
CA ALA A 11 1.45 -17.13 -16.55
C ALA A 11 2.24 -16.53 -17.73
N ALA A 12 2.68 -17.35 -18.68
CA ALA A 12 3.38 -16.90 -19.87
C ALA A 12 2.48 -16.08 -20.84
N ARG A 13 1.16 -16.14 -20.68
CA ARG A 13 0.18 -15.39 -21.49
C ARG A 13 -0.35 -14.14 -20.81
N ALA A 14 -0.22 -14.03 -19.49
CA ALA A 14 -0.63 -12.85 -18.77
C ALA A 14 0.42 -11.74 -18.94
N TYR A 15 0.11 -10.74 -19.74
CA TYR A 15 0.94 -9.56 -19.90
C TYR A 15 0.10 -8.31 -19.63
N CYS A 16 0.55 -7.49 -18.71
CA CYS A 16 0.18 -6.09 -18.63
C CYS A 16 1.46 -5.27 -18.42
N GLU A 17 1.43 -4.02 -18.78
CA GLU A 17 2.48 -3.09 -18.43
C GLU A 17 2.47 -2.87 -16.91
N LEU A 18 3.62 -3.13 -16.26
CA LEU A 18 3.78 -2.95 -14.83
C LEU A 18 4.33 -1.54 -14.55
N ASP A 19 3.70 -0.85 -13.61
CA ASP A 19 4.22 0.40 -13.07
C ASP A 19 5.32 0.08 -12.04
N ILE A 20 6.58 0.11 -12.52
CA ILE A 20 7.77 -0.29 -11.74
C ILE A 20 8.34 0.93 -11.03
N VAL A 21 8.34 0.90 -9.69
CA VAL A 21 8.92 1.94 -8.84
C VAL A 21 10.44 1.76 -8.69
N TYR A 22 10.87 0.49 -8.60
CA TYR A 22 12.27 0.12 -8.45
C TYR A 22 12.52 -1.29 -8.97
N GLU A 23 13.66 -1.50 -9.57
CA GLU A 23 14.09 -2.82 -10.01
C GLU A 23 15.62 -2.94 -9.97
N ASP A 24 16.10 -4.04 -9.42
CA ASP A 24 17.48 -4.49 -9.51
C ASP A 24 17.57 -5.98 -9.89
N PRO A 25 18.74 -6.63 -9.91
CA PRO A 25 18.83 -8.05 -10.24
C PRO A 25 18.04 -8.98 -9.31
N ASP A 26 17.83 -8.60 -8.04
CA ASP A 26 17.27 -9.45 -7.01
C ASP A 26 15.83 -9.12 -6.63
N ILE A 27 15.47 -7.85 -6.63
CA ILE A 27 14.14 -7.40 -6.19
C ILE A 27 13.47 -6.46 -7.21
N ILE A 28 12.15 -6.39 -7.12
CA ILE A 28 11.33 -5.44 -7.86
C ILE A 28 10.23 -4.89 -6.96
N ILE A 29 9.98 -3.59 -7.04
CA ILE A 29 8.88 -2.91 -6.35
C ILE A 29 7.92 -2.37 -7.41
N ILE A 30 6.67 -2.81 -7.34
CA ILE A 30 5.64 -2.52 -8.33
C ILE A 30 4.53 -1.72 -7.67
N ASN A 31 4.11 -0.64 -8.30
CA ASN A 31 2.91 0.12 -7.92
C ASN A 31 1.67 -0.59 -8.46
N LYS A 32 1.10 -1.49 -7.66
CA LYS A 32 -0.07 -2.28 -8.03
C LYS A 32 -1.31 -1.39 -8.15
N PRO A 33 -2.06 -1.42 -9.25
CA PRO A 33 -3.33 -0.71 -9.37
C PRO A 33 -4.40 -1.32 -8.44
N ALA A 34 -5.42 -0.53 -8.12
CA ALA A 34 -6.65 -1.05 -7.50
C ALA A 34 -7.37 -2.01 -8.49
N GLY A 35 -8.04 -3.02 -7.97
CA GLY A 35 -8.72 -4.05 -8.74
C GLY A 35 -7.88 -5.29 -9.02
N MET A 36 -6.56 -5.19 -9.03
CA MET A 36 -5.64 -6.31 -9.28
C MET A 36 -5.39 -7.13 -8.00
N LEU A 37 -5.40 -8.45 -8.12
CA LEU A 37 -4.98 -9.37 -7.06
C LEU A 37 -3.47 -9.31 -6.85
N SER A 38 -3.00 -9.40 -5.59
CA SER A 38 -1.56 -9.52 -5.30
C SER A 38 -1.04 -10.94 -5.55
N GLN A 39 -1.87 -11.94 -5.31
CA GLN A 39 -1.55 -13.38 -5.45
C GLN A 39 -2.72 -14.11 -6.07
N PRO A 40 -2.49 -15.28 -6.70
CA PRO A 40 -3.54 -16.10 -7.27
C PRO A 40 -4.68 -16.39 -6.30
N ALA A 41 -5.90 -16.35 -6.80
CA ALA A 41 -7.12 -16.75 -6.11
C ALA A 41 -7.87 -17.80 -6.93
N ASP A 42 -8.90 -18.39 -6.33
CA ASP A 42 -9.67 -19.46 -6.96
C ASP A 42 -10.61 -18.97 -8.09
N ASP A 43 -10.66 -17.66 -8.34
CA ASP A 43 -11.54 -17.04 -9.36
C ASP A 43 -10.96 -17.07 -10.80
N GLY A 44 -9.73 -17.54 -10.97
CA GLY A 44 -9.08 -17.70 -12.27
C GLY A 44 -8.58 -16.39 -12.90
N GLU A 45 -8.73 -15.25 -12.22
CA GLU A 45 -8.17 -13.98 -12.68
C GLU A 45 -6.63 -13.94 -12.46
N PRO A 46 -5.85 -13.42 -13.42
CA PRO A 46 -4.43 -13.23 -13.21
C PRO A 46 -4.14 -12.28 -12.07
N SER A 47 -3.17 -12.63 -11.25
CA SER A 47 -2.66 -11.79 -10.18
C SER A 47 -1.36 -11.09 -10.56
N LEU A 48 -0.87 -10.22 -9.67
CA LEU A 48 0.43 -9.56 -9.85
C LEU A 48 1.58 -10.57 -10.03
N VAL A 49 1.48 -11.77 -9.42
CA VAL A 49 2.51 -12.81 -9.56
C VAL A 49 2.58 -13.32 -11.00
N GLU A 50 1.43 -13.58 -11.67
CA GLU A 50 1.40 -14.00 -13.07
C GLU A 50 1.90 -12.89 -14.00
N TYR A 51 1.49 -11.65 -13.78
CA TYR A 51 1.96 -10.51 -14.57
C TYR A 51 3.47 -10.27 -14.39
N LEU A 52 4.00 -10.37 -13.16
CA LEU A 52 5.43 -10.31 -12.89
C LEU A 52 6.19 -11.42 -13.61
N THR A 53 5.68 -12.65 -13.54
CA THR A 53 6.30 -13.80 -14.23
C THR A 53 6.35 -13.56 -15.74
N GLY A 54 5.24 -13.11 -16.34
CA GLY A 54 5.18 -12.76 -17.76
C GLY A 54 6.14 -11.62 -18.13
N TYR A 55 6.26 -10.61 -17.29
CA TYR A 55 7.21 -9.50 -17.47
C TYR A 55 8.66 -10.00 -17.51
N LEU A 56 9.07 -10.81 -16.54
CA LEU A 56 10.45 -11.30 -16.43
C LEU A 56 10.80 -12.26 -17.57
N LEU A 57 9.86 -13.11 -18.00
CA LEU A 57 10.04 -13.97 -19.18
C LEU A 57 10.23 -13.12 -20.45
N LYS A 58 9.39 -12.12 -20.67
CA LYS A 58 9.48 -11.24 -21.85
C LYS A 58 10.77 -10.43 -21.87
N LYS A 59 11.23 -9.98 -20.69
CA LYS A 59 12.48 -9.22 -20.53
C LYS A 59 13.72 -10.11 -20.72
N GLY A 60 13.59 -11.43 -20.55
CA GLY A 60 14.70 -12.38 -20.57
C GLY A 60 15.45 -12.52 -19.24
N ASP A 61 14.95 -11.92 -18.17
CA ASP A 61 15.49 -12.06 -16.81
C ASP A 61 15.17 -13.44 -16.21
N LEU A 62 14.22 -14.16 -16.79
CA LEU A 62 13.77 -15.47 -16.38
C LEU A 62 13.51 -16.35 -17.62
N THR A 63 13.80 -17.64 -17.52
CA THR A 63 13.48 -18.64 -18.55
C THR A 63 12.46 -19.65 -18.05
N GLU A 64 11.77 -20.34 -18.97
CA GLU A 64 10.83 -21.41 -18.59
C GLU A 64 11.54 -22.58 -17.86
N GLU A 65 12.81 -22.82 -18.17
CA GLU A 65 13.61 -23.84 -17.47
C GLU A 65 13.84 -23.45 -16.02
N GLN A 66 14.19 -22.17 -15.77
CA GLN A 66 14.37 -21.63 -14.40
C GLN A 66 13.06 -21.66 -13.60
N LEU A 67 11.89 -21.48 -14.24
CA LEU A 67 10.58 -21.57 -13.57
C LEU A 67 10.29 -22.95 -12.97
N LYS A 68 10.97 -24.00 -13.37
CA LYS A 68 10.83 -25.35 -12.79
C LYS A 68 11.43 -25.43 -11.39
N THR A 69 12.43 -24.60 -11.10
CA THR A 69 13.19 -24.62 -9.83
C THR A 69 12.99 -23.38 -8.99
N PHE A 70 12.68 -22.23 -9.61
CA PHE A 70 12.46 -20.95 -8.94
C PHE A 70 11.24 -20.25 -9.50
N ARG A 71 10.40 -19.69 -8.63
CA ARG A 71 9.25 -18.85 -9.02
C ARG A 71 9.31 -17.49 -8.34
N PRO A 72 9.29 -16.40 -9.11
CA PRO A 72 9.15 -15.06 -8.56
C PRO A 72 7.91 -14.99 -7.68
N SER A 73 8.00 -14.29 -6.56
CA SER A 73 6.87 -14.16 -5.64
C SER A 73 6.84 -12.82 -4.96
N VAL A 74 5.64 -12.37 -4.62
CA VAL A 74 5.45 -11.16 -3.82
C VAL A 74 5.71 -11.45 -2.34
N CYS A 75 6.35 -10.50 -1.64
CA CYS A 75 6.71 -10.62 -0.23
C CYS A 75 5.72 -9.89 0.69
N ASN A 76 4.89 -9.01 0.14
CA ASN A 76 3.75 -8.42 0.83
C ASN A 76 2.50 -8.48 -0.06
N ARG A 77 1.35 -8.33 0.56
CA ARG A 77 0.07 -8.34 -0.14
C ARG A 77 -0.70 -7.07 0.18
N LEU A 78 -1.37 -6.56 -0.83
CA LEU A 78 -2.42 -5.57 -0.70
C LEU A 78 -3.77 -6.23 -1.00
N ASP A 79 -4.84 -5.70 -0.41
CA ASP A 79 -6.19 -6.10 -0.80
C ASP A 79 -6.40 -5.82 -2.29
N ARG A 80 -7.32 -6.55 -2.96
CA ARG A 80 -7.60 -6.36 -4.40
C ARG A 80 -7.75 -4.88 -4.77
N ASN A 81 -8.53 -4.14 -4.01
CA ASN A 81 -8.87 -2.74 -4.29
C ASN A 81 -7.97 -1.72 -3.57
N THR A 82 -6.94 -2.16 -2.87
CA THR A 82 -5.88 -1.29 -2.35
C THR A 82 -4.77 -1.18 -3.39
N SER A 83 -4.43 0.04 -3.76
CA SER A 83 -3.32 0.34 -4.67
C SER A 83 -2.02 0.56 -3.92
N GLY A 84 -0.91 0.58 -4.65
CA GLY A 84 0.39 0.96 -4.13
C GLY A 84 1.44 -0.14 -4.16
N MET A 85 2.51 0.04 -3.43
CA MET A 85 3.73 -0.73 -3.58
C MET A 85 3.63 -2.16 -3.07
N VAL A 86 4.00 -3.09 -3.94
CA VAL A 86 4.20 -4.51 -3.65
C VAL A 86 5.63 -4.86 -4.00
N CYS A 87 6.35 -5.45 -3.04
CA CYS A 87 7.71 -5.94 -3.21
C CYS A 87 7.70 -7.41 -3.64
N ALA A 88 8.53 -7.74 -4.60
CA ALA A 88 8.69 -9.12 -5.07
C ALA A 88 10.16 -9.47 -5.26
N GLY A 89 10.52 -10.74 -5.03
CA GLY A 89 11.84 -11.27 -5.31
C GLY A 89 11.91 -11.83 -6.72
N LYS A 90 12.94 -11.42 -7.45
CA LYS A 90 13.31 -11.91 -8.78
C LYS A 90 14.29 -13.07 -8.70
N SER A 91 15.00 -13.19 -7.59
CA SER A 91 15.95 -14.26 -7.25
C SER A 91 15.64 -14.85 -5.89
N LEU A 92 16.27 -16.00 -5.58
CA LEU A 92 16.18 -16.59 -4.24
C LEU A 92 16.76 -15.66 -3.17
N ALA A 93 17.87 -14.98 -3.46
CA ALA A 93 18.48 -14.01 -2.55
C ALA A 93 17.53 -12.84 -2.27
N GLY A 94 16.89 -12.28 -3.30
CA GLY A 94 15.89 -11.23 -3.17
C GLY A 94 14.67 -11.66 -2.36
N LEU A 95 14.15 -12.88 -2.57
CA LEU A 95 13.05 -13.43 -1.78
C LEU A 95 13.44 -13.59 -0.30
N GLN A 96 14.63 -14.11 -0.03
CA GLN A 96 15.12 -14.28 1.34
C GLN A 96 15.32 -12.94 2.05
N PHE A 97 15.94 -11.97 1.38
CA PHE A 97 16.13 -10.62 1.89
C PHE A 97 14.80 -9.96 2.24
N LEU A 98 13.87 -9.89 1.27
CA LEU A 98 12.56 -9.28 1.50
C LEU A 98 11.77 -10.03 2.59
N SER A 99 11.73 -11.36 2.56
CA SER A 99 11.04 -12.16 3.58
C SER A 99 11.56 -11.86 4.98
N ARG A 100 12.87 -11.73 5.14
CA ARG A 100 13.50 -11.38 6.43
C ARG A 100 13.07 -10.01 6.91
N ILE A 101 13.22 -8.95 6.11
CA ILE A 101 12.90 -7.58 6.52
C ILE A 101 11.39 -7.36 6.77
N PHE A 102 10.52 -8.11 6.08
CA PHE A 102 9.08 -8.10 6.37
C PHE A 102 8.75 -8.87 7.65
N HIS A 103 9.39 -10.04 7.88
CA HIS A 103 9.21 -10.85 9.09
C HIS A 103 9.68 -10.10 10.33
N ASP A 104 10.89 -9.56 10.29
CA ASP A 104 11.54 -8.85 11.38
C ASP A 104 10.98 -7.44 11.59
N ARG A 105 10.12 -6.98 10.66
CA ARG A 105 9.49 -5.66 10.67
C ARG A 105 10.49 -4.50 10.68
N THR A 106 11.63 -4.69 10.06
CA THR A 106 12.64 -3.65 9.89
C THR A 106 12.33 -2.71 8.72
N LEU A 107 11.42 -3.11 7.83
CA LEU A 107 10.89 -2.30 6.76
C LEU A 107 9.68 -1.51 7.23
N HIS A 108 9.66 -0.18 7.00
CA HIS A 108 8.53 0.68 7.32
C HIS A 108 7.60 0.84 6.12
N LYS A 109 6.29 0.70 6.37
CA LYS A 109 5.23 0.77 5.37
C LYS A 109 4.29 1.92 5.69
N TYR A 110 4.19 2.86 4.77
CA TYR A 110 3.32 4.01 4.90
C TYR A 110 2.23 3.99 3.84
N TYR A 111 1.03 4.27 4.29
CA TYR A 111 -0.15 4.40 3.45
C TYR A 111 -0.70 5.80 3.54
N ILE A 112 -1.37 6.23 2.49
CA ILE A 112 -2.28 7.37 2.56
C ILE A 112 -3.70 6.87 2.38
N CYS A 113 -4.63 7.49 3.10
CA CYS A 113 -6.06 7.19 2.96
C CYS A 113 -6.93 8.40 3.25
N LEU A 114 -8.15 8.39 2.72
CA LEU A 114 -9.19 9.36 3.06
C LEU A 114 -10.18 8.72 4.02
N THR A 115 -10.41 9.37 5.17
CA THR A 115 -11.35 8.89 6.20
C THR A 115 -12.50 9.86 6.40
N LYS A 116 -13.65 9.33 6.81
CA LYS A 116 -14.79 10.13 7.22
C LYS A 116 -14.49 10.88 8.51
N GLY A 117 -14.89 12.14 8.57
CA GLY A 117 -14.82 13.00 9.76
C GLY A 117 -13.47 13.68 9.94
N LYS A 118 -13.40 14.52 10.99
CA LYS A 118 -12.22 15.29 11.35
C LYS A 118 -11.34 14.52 12.33
N ILE A 119 -10.07 14.34 11.99
CA ILE A 119 -9.02 13.83 12.89
C ILE A 119 -7.99 14.93 13.03
N GLU A 120 -7.76 15.40 14.26
CA GLU A 120 -6.91 16.56 14.53
C GLU A 120 -5.51 16.21 15.01
N LYS A 121 -5.34 15.02 15.58
CA LYS A 121 -4.09 14.63 16.24
C LYS A 121 -3.60 13.28 15.73
N PRO A 122 -2.28 13.06 15.70
CA PRO A 122 -1.74 11.74 15.45
C PRO A 122 -2.11 10.81 16.61
N ASP A 123 -2.21 9.52 16.29
CA ASP A 123 -2.47 8.49 17.30
C ASP A 123 -1.73 7.19 16.96
N HIS A 124 -1.54 6.37 17.98
CA HIS A 124 -0.93 5.06 17.93
C HIS A 124 -1.90 4.04 18.51
N ILE A 125 -2.74 3.51 17.64
CA ILE A 125 -3.81 2.58 18.04
C ILE A 125 -3.29 1.14 18.09
N ARG A 126 -3.67 0.46 19.17
CA ARG A 126 -3.38 -0.96 19.41
C ARG A 126 -4.68 -1.71 19.65
N GLY A 127 -4.68 -2.99 19.30
CA GLY A 127 -5.84 -3.85 19.49
C GLY A 127 -5.57 -5.26 19.06
N TYR A 128 -6.63 -6.01 18.89
CA TYR A 128 -6.63 -7.42 18.50
C TYR A 128 -7.57 -7.60 17.33
N LEU A 129 -7.18 -8.45 16.38
CA LEU A 129 -7.90 -8.73 15.16
C LEU A 129 -8.08 -10.23 14.98
N HIS A 130 -9.31 -10.64 14.72
CA HIS A 130 -9.66 -11.99 14.26
C HIS A 130 -10.27 -11.93 12.87
N LYS A 131 -9.85 -12.84 11.99
CA LYS A 131 -10.42 -12.99 10.65
C LYS A 131 -11.42 -14.14 10.64
N ASP A 132 -12.68 -13.82 10.42
CA ASP A 132 -13.70 -14.82 10.10
C ASP A 132 -13.47 -15.36 8.67
N LYS A 133 -13.14 -16.65 8.58
CA LYS A 133 -12.85 -17.32 7.31
C LYS A 133 -14.06 -17.47 6.41
N LYS A 134 -15.30 -17.53 6.99
CA LYS A 134 -16.53 -17.72 6.23
C LYS A 134 -16.97 -16.44 5.53
N THR A 135 -16.94 -15.33 6.23
CA THR A 135 -17.39 -14.03 5.71
C THR A 135 -16.25 -13.21 5.09
N ASN A 136 -15.01 -13.65 5.27
CA ASN A 136 -13.80 -12.88 4.92
C ASN A 136 -13.79 -11.46 5.52
N LYS A 137 -14.50 -11.25 6.64
CA LYS A 137 -14.46 -10.01 7.43
C LYS A 137 -13.52 -10.19 8.61
N VAL A 138 -13.02 -9.06 9.12
CA VAL A 138 -12.26 -9.05 10.37
C VAL A 138 -13.02 -8.30 11.45
N ILE A 139 -12.85 -8.77 12.68
CA ILE A 139 -13.37 -8.14 13.89
C ILE A 139 -12.18 -7.57 14.63
N VAL A 140 -12.30 -6.34 15.09
CA VAL A 140 -11.27 -5.65 15.88
C VAL A 140 -11.82 -5.36 17.26
N SER A 141 -10.99 -5.58 18.29
CA SER A 141 -11.28 -5.26 19.68
C SER A 141 -10.06 -4.62 20.35
N ARG A 142 -10.30 -3.80 21.39
CA ARG A 142 -9.23 -3.29 22.25
C ARG A 142 -8.69 -4.36 23.22
N GLN A 143 -9.51 -5.36 23.54
CA GLN A 143 -9.14 -6.46 24.42
C GLN A 143 -8.92 -7.74 23.60
N GLU A 144 -7.99 -8.56 24.06
CA GLU A 144 -7.76 -9.87 23.48
C GLU A 144 -9.00 -10.76 23.61
N PHE A 145 -9.25 -11.55 22.58
CA PHE A 145 -10.32 -12.52 22.54
C PHE A 145 -9.88 -13.75 21.76
N LYS A 146 -10.69 -14.82 21.81
CA LYS A 146 -10.36 -16.12 21.24
C LYS A 146 -9.90 -16.01 19.77
N ASP A 147 -8.75 -16.61 19.46
CA ASP A 147 -8.14 -16.68 18.12
C ASP A 147 -7.80 -15.29 17.51
N SER A 148 -7.77 -14.24 18.32
CA SER A 148 -7.37 -12.91 17.88
C SER A 148 -5.85 -12.76 17.86
N LEU A 149 -5.36 -11.88 16.99
CA LEU A 149 -3.94 -11.55 16.86
C LEU A 149 -3.73 -10.05 17.15
N PRO A 150 -2.64 -9.68 17.84
CA PRO A 150 -2.36 -8.28 18.11
C PRO A 150 -2.11 -7.51 16.81
N ILE A 151 -2.64 -6.30 16.78
CA ILE A 151 -2.49 -5.33 15.71
C ILE A 151 -2.04 -3.98 16.24
N GLU A 152 -1.23 -3.28 15.44
CA GLU A 152 -0.66 -2.00 15.78
C GLU A 152 -0.59 -1.12 14.53
N THR A 153 -1.13 0.09 14.63
CA THR A 153 -1.24 1.05 13.54
C THR A 153 -0.97 2.44 14.09
N LYS A 154 -0.07 3.19 13.48
CA LYS A 154 0.12 4.61 13.76
C LYS A 154 -0.46 5.43 12.63
N TYR A 155 -1.02 6.58 12.94
CA TYR A 155 -1.43 7.53 11.92
C TYR A 155 -1.21 8.97 12.34
N ARG A 156 -1.08 9.85 11.37
CA ARG A 156 -1.10 11.30 11.53
C ARG A 156 -1.97 11.96 10.47
N PRO A 157 -2.77 12.96 10.83
CA PRO A 157 -3.48 13.74 9.85
C PRO A 157 -2.51 14.61 9.05
N LEU A 158 -2.73 14.65 7.73
CA LEU A 158 -2.02 15.54 6.82
C LEU A 158 -2.84 16.81 6.59
N GLY A 159 -4.16 16.68 6.44
CA GLY A 159 -5.09 17.76 6.27
C GLY A 159 -6.52 17.30 6.45
N SER A 160 -7.43 18.23 6.78
CA SER A 160 -8.85 17.95 6.93
C SER A 160 -9.70 19.17 6.56
N ASN A 161 -10.83 18.92 5.91
CA ASN A 161 -11.86 19.93 5.65
C ASN A 161 -13.06 19.83 6.62
N GLY A 162 -12.93 19.05 7.70
CA GLY A 162 -13.99 18.80 8.69
C GLY A 162 -14.90 17.62 8.31
N LYS A 163 -15.10 17.34 7.05
CA LYS A 163 -15.92 16.25 6.53
C LYS A 163 -15.08 14.99 6.26
N ILE A 164 -13.88 15.19 5.74
CA ILE A 164 -12.89 14.19 5.40
C ILE A 164 -11.54 14.59 6.00
N THR A 165 -10.75 13.59 6.35
CA THR A 165 -9.34 13.76 6.71
C THR A 165 -8.46 12.91 5.80
N LEU A 166 -7.41 13.52 5.23
CA LEU A 166 -6.30 12.82 4.59
C LEU A 166 -5.32 12.39 5.68
N LEU A 167 -5.10 11.09 5.81
CA LEU A 167 -4.17 10.50 6.78
C LEU A 167 -2.94 9.91 6.09
N GLU A 168 -1.80 10.03 6.74
CA GLU A 168 -0.69 9.10 6.59
C GLU A 168 -0.79 8.03 7.69
N VAL A 169 -0.64 6.77 7.31
CA VAL A 169 -0.76 5.61 8.21
C VAL A 169 0.52 4.79 8.13
N GLU A 170 1.20 4.60 9.25
CA GLU A 170 2.31 3.64 9.38
C GLU A 170 1.75 2.29 9.85
N LEU A 171 1.93 1.26 9.00
CA LEU A 171 1.44 -0.09 9.27
C LEU A 171 2.53 -0.92 9.97
N ILE A 172 2.47 -1.01 11.31
CA ILE A 172 3.45 -1.74 12.12
C ILE A 172 3.25 -3.26 11.96
N THR A 173 2.03 -3.74 12.17
CA THR A 173 1.63 -5.12 11.87
C THR A 173 0.87 -5.15 10.54
N GLY A 174 0.88 -6.26 9.82
CA GLY A 174 0.29 -6.37 8.48
C GLY A 174 -0.77 -7.46 8.39
N ARG A 175 -1.88 -7.35 9.15
CA ARG A 175 -2.98 -8.30 9.09
C ARG A 175 -4.00 -7.92 8.01
N THR A 176 -4.72 -8.90 7.53
CA THR A 176 -5.78 -8.71 6.51
C THR A 176 -6.74 -7.59 6.92
N HIS A 177 -7.00 -6.65 6.02
CA HIS A 177 -7.89 -5.50 6.21
C HIS A 177 -7.56 -4.62 7.44
N GLN A 178 -6.36 -4.72 8.01
CA GLN A 178 -6.07 -4.11 9.31
C GLN A 178 -6.36 -2.61 9.35
N ILE A 179 -5.79 -1.81 8.45
CA ILE A 179 -6.02 -0.34 8.42
C ILE A 179 -7.51 -0.05 8.33
N ARG A 180 -8.21 -0.72 7.43
CA ARG A 180 -9.63 -0.54 7.13
C ARG A 180 -10.50 -0.77 8.36
N ALA A 181 -10.34 -1.93 9.01
CA ALA A 181 -11.13 -2.29 10.20
C ALA A 181 -10.70 -1.50 11.45
N HIS A 182 -9.39 -1.20 11.59
CA HIS A 182 -8.88 -0.48 12.75
C HIS A 182 -9.39 0.97 12.77
N LEU A 183 -9.29 1.69 11.65
CA LEU A 183 -9.80 3.07 11.55
C LEU A 183 -11.33 3.12 11.64
N ALA A 184 -12.04 2.15 11.07
CA ALA A 184 -13.50 2.04 11.25
C ALA A 184 -13.87 1.86 12.74
N GLY A 185 -13.10 1.05 13.48
CA GLY A 185 -13.26 0.84 14.92
C GLY A 185 -13.03 2.08 15.77
N THR A 186 -12.32 3.10 15.27
CA THR A 186 -12.16 4.40 15.92
C THR A 186 -13.23 5.42 15.51
N GLY A 187 -14.20 5.05 14.68
CA GLY A 187 -15.24 5.95 14.20
C GLY A 187 -14.88 6.72 12.93
N HIS A 188 -13.72 6.43 12.33
CA HIS A 188 -13.20 7.09 11.14
C HIS A 188 -13.01 6.10 9.97
N PRO A 189 -14.10 5.51 9.43
CA PRO A 189 -13.99 4.55 8.35
C PRO A 189 -13.44 5.18 7.08
N LEU A 190 -12.77 4.36 6.25
CA LEU A 190 -12.23 4.80 4.98
C LEU A 190 -13.33 5.17 3.99
N LEU A 191 -13.11 6.25 3.27
CA LEU A 191 -13.96 6.63 2.15
C LEU A 191 -13.94 5.54 1.07
N GLY A 192 -15.14 5.15 0.61
CA GLY A 192 -15.33 4.13 -0.41
C GLY A 192 -15.23 2.69 0.08
N ASP A 193 -14.91 2.45 1.35
CA ASP A 193 -14.86 1.08 1.87
C ASP A 193 -16.25 0.46 1.95
N THR A 194 -16.45 -0.63 1.19
CA THR A 194 -17.74 -1.34 1.12
C THR A 194 -17.95 -2.35 2.25
N LYS A 195 -16.88 -2.71 3.00
CA LYS A 195 -16.96 -3.69 4.09
C LYS A 195 -17.04 -3.05 5.47
N TYR A 196 -16.25 -2.01 5.70
CA TYR A 196 -16.08 -1.36 6.99
C TYR A 196 -16.45 0.13 6.95
N GLY A 197 -16.78 0.64 5.77
CA GLY A 197 -17.11 2.03 5.53
C GLY A 197 -18.54 2.40 5.96
N ASP A 198 -18.83 3.68 5.90
CA ASP A 198 -20.17 4.23 6.08
C ASP A 198 -20.88 4.30 4.73
N SER A 199 -21.93 3.50 4.54
CA SER A 199 -22.62 3.36 3.27
C SER A 199 -23.31 4.66 2.83
N GLU A 200 -23.90 5.41 3.77
CA GLU A 200 -24.60 6.66 3.45
C GLU A 200 -23.60 7.76 3.07
N PHE A 201 -22.49 7.81 3.78
CA PHE A 201 -21.39 8.71 3.44
C PHE A 201 -20.79 8.38 2.07
N ASN A 202 -20.55 7.10 1.79
CA ASN A 202 -19.97 6.64 0.53
C ASN A 202 -20.86 6.92 -0.69
N LYS A 203 -22.19 6.91 -0.55
CA LYS A 203 -23.13 7.22 -1.64
C LYS A 203 -22.86 8.58 -2.28
N GLN A 204 -22.39 9.57 -1.50
CA GLN A 204 -22.08 10.91 -1.98
C GLN A 204 -20.95 10.93 -3.02
N TYR A 205 -20.07 9.91 -2.96
CA TYR A 205 -18.87 9.83 -3.81
C TYR A 205 -18.98 8.83 -4.96
N ILE A 206 -20.10 8.09 -5.07
CA ILE A 206 -20.32 7.15 -6.18
C ILE A 206 -20.28 7.85 -7.53
N ARG A 207 -20.92 9.03 -7.65
CA ARG A 207 -20.93 9.85 -8.87
C ARG A 207 -19.53 10.40 -9.24
N HIS A 208 -18.63 10.51 -8.28
CA HIS A 208 -17.24 10.93 -8.48
C HIS A 208 -16.32 9.75 -8.90
N GLY A 209 -16.86 8.53 -8.97
CA GLY A 209 -16.15 7.32 -9.38
C GLY A 209 -15.63 6.46 -8.24
N VAL A 210 -15.86 6.85 -6.97
CA VAL A 210 -15.38 6.08 -5.81
C VAL A 210 -16.24 4.83 -5.62
N ARG A 211 -15.67 3.67 -5.88
CA ARG A 211 -16.31 2.35 -5.77
C ARG A 211 -15.71 1.47 -4.69
N HIS A 212 -14.51 1.81 -4.24
CA HIS A 212 -13.70 1.04 -3.30
C HIS A 212 -12.94 1.99 -2.36
N GLN A 213 -12.40 1.43 -1.28
CA GLN A 213 -11.61 2.18 -0.30
C GLN A 213 -10.49 2.98 -0.95
N LEU A 214 -10.43 4.27 -0.64
CA LEU A 214 -9.31 5.12 -1.01
C LEU A 214 -8.18 4.92 0.00
N LEU A 215 -7.37 3.88 -0.29
CA LEU A 215 -6.21 3.44 0.49
C LEU A 215 -5.09 3.09 -0.47
N HIS A 216 -3.92 3.69 -0.27
CA HIS A 216 -2.77 3.55 -1.16
C HIS A 216 -1.49 3.34 -0.36
N ALA A 217 -0.76 2.25 -0.62
CA ALA A 217 0.57 1.97 -0.05
C ALA A 217 1.61 2.82 -0.78
N TYR A 218 1.81 4.06 -0.32
CA TYR A 218 2.51 5.08 -1.09
C TYR A 218 4.00 5.17 -0.82
N ARG A 219 4.48 4.67 0.35
CA ARG A 219 5.88 4.82 0.74
C ARG A 219 6.40 3.59 1.47
N LEU A 220 7.62 3.17 1.08
CA LEU A 220 8.39 2.10 1.74
C LEU A 220 9.76 2.65 2.13
N VAL A 221 10.20 2.36 3.36
CA VAL A 221 11.54 2.70 3.83
C VAL A 221 12.24 1.43 4.26
N ILE A 222 13.42 1.17 3.71
CA ILE A 222 14.29 0.05 4.07
C ILE A 222 15.54 0.64 4.75
N PRO A 223 15.56 0.77 6.09
CA PRO A 223 16.66 1.42 6.80
C PRO A 223 18.01 0.73 6.60
N GLU A 224 18.00 -0.59 6.45
CA GLU A 224 19.23 -1.39 6.26
C GLU A 224 20.02 -1.00 5.00
N THR A 225 19.33 -0.56 3.96
CA THR A 225 19.94 -0.14 2.68
C THR A 225 19.84 1.37 2.44
N ASP A 226 19.35 2.12 3.42
CA ASP A 226 19.07 3.57 3.33
C ASP A 226 18.19 3.94 2.12
N GLN A 227 17.25 3.05 1.77
CA GLN A 227 16.36 3.21 0.63
C GLN A 227 14.99 3.73 1.07
N ASN A 228 14.48 4.69 0.30
CA ASN A 228 13.15 5.27 0.48
C ASN A 228 12.44 5.34 -0.88
N PHE A 229 11.36 4.60 -1.04
CA PHE A 229 10.57 4.52 -2.26
C PHE A 229 9.24 5.22 -2.06
N VAL A 230 8.82 6.00 -3.05
CA VAL A 230 7.53 6.72 -3.04
C VAL A 230 6.81 6.47 -4.35
N ALA A 231 5.55 6.02 -4.26
CA ALA A 231 4.65 5.88 -5.40
C ALA A 231 3.48 6.87 -5.24
N PRO A 232 3.27 7.77 -6.20
CA PRO A 232 2.13 8.70 -6.17
C PRO A 232 0.79 7.97 -6.15
N ALA A 233 -0.23 8.59 -5.53
CA ALA A 233 -1.58 8.05 -5.52
C ALA A 233 -2.18 7.99 -6.93
N PRO A 234 -3.11 7.03 -7.19
CA PRO A 234 -3.80 6.95 -8.46
C PRO A 234 -4.62 8.20 -8.77
N GLU A 235 -4.91 8.44 -10.06
CA GLU A 235 -5.63 9.61 -10.56
C GLU A 235 -6.96 9.86 -9.83
N LEU A 236 -7.78 8.81 -9.63
CA LEU A 236 -9.05 8.93 -8.89
C LEU A 236 -8.82 9.43 -7.46
N PHE A 237 -7.78 8.95 -6.80
CA PHE A 237 -7.47 9.37 -5.43
C PHE A 237 -7.07 10.85 -5.42
N CYS A 238 -6.17 11.27 -6.33
CA CYS A 238 -5.76 12.66 -6.49
C CYS A 238 -6.94 13.58 -6.84
N LYS A 239 -7.85 13.12 -7.70
CA LYS A 239 -9.10 13.85 -8.04
C LYS A 239 -9.92 14.14 -6.77
N ILE A 240 -10.15 13.14 -5.92
CA ILE A 240 -10.93 13.35 -4.68
C ILE A 240 -10.19 14.26 -3.69
N ILE A 241 -8.88 14.12 -3.57
CA ILE A 241 -8.04 15.04 -2.76
C ILE A 241 -8.26 16.49 -3.19
N LYS A 242 -8.27 16.75 -4.50
CA LYS A 242 -8.48 18.07 -5.08
C LYS A 242 -9.90 18.56 -4.86
N GLU A 243 -10.92 17.75 -5.14
CA GLU A 243 -12.33 18.10 -4.94
C GLU A 243 -12.64 18.44 -3.47
N GLU A 244 -11.90 17.84 -2.53
CA GLU A 244 -12.05 18.07 -1.09
C GLU A 244 -11.09 19.14 -0.53
N ASN A 245 -10.35 19.86 -1.38
CA ASN A 245 -9.39 20.91 -1.01
C ASN A 245 -8.27 20.43 -0.05
N LEU A 246 -7.74 19.24 -0.30
CA LEU A 246 -6.65 18.63 0.49
C LEU A 246 -5.35 18.51 -0.33
N GLU A 247 -5.27 19.15 -1.51
CA GLU A 247 -4.19 19.00 -2.47
C GLU A 247 -2.84 19.52 -1.91
N GLU A 248 -2.87 20.68 -1.23
CA GLU A 248 -1.67 21.27 -0.62
C GLU A 248 -1.06 20.30 0.42
N ALA A 249 -1.86 19.79 1.34
CA ALA A 249 -1.41 18.84 2.36
C ALA A 249 -0.84 17.54 1.75
N TYR A 250 -1.39 17.08 0.64
CA TYR A 250 -0.89 15.93 -0.09
C TYR A 250 0.47 16.20 -0.72
N HIS A 251 0.63 17.33 -1.44
CA HIS A 251 1.87 17.71 -2.09
C HIS A 251 3.00 17.97 -1.08
N GLU A 252 2.75 18.70 -0.01
CA GLU A 252 3.73 18.91 1.06
C GLU A 252 4.23 17.59 1.66
N ASN A 253 3.32 16.62 1.82
CA ASN A 253 3.71 15.31 2.32
C ASN A 253 4.60 14.55 1.31
N LEU A 254 4.28 14.61 0.02
CA LEU A 254 5.08 13.99 -1.04
C LEU A 254 6.48 14.64 -1.11
N GLU A 255 6.56 15.97 -1.19
CA GLU A 255 7.83 16.72 -1.27
C GLU A 255 8.75 16.38 -0.09
N ARG A 256 8.20 16.35 1.13
CA ARG A 256 8.93 15.97 2.35
C ARG A 256 9.54 14.58 2.24
N ASN A 257 8.79 13.62 1.71
CA ASN A 257 9.20 12.23 1.67
C ASN A 257 10.05 11.87 0.44
N MET A 258 9.98 12.65 -0.63
CA MET A 258 10.85 12.52 -1.81
C MET A 258 12.19 13.26 -1.67
N GLY A 259 12.40 13.95 -0.57
CA GLY A 259 13.63 14.74 -0.34
C GLY A 259 13.70 16.04 -1.16
N LEU A 260 12.59 16.45 -1.76
CA LEU A 260 12.47 17.69 -2.54
C LEU A 260 12.23 18.91 -1.61
N ARG A 261 12.98 19.05 -0.52
CA ARG A 261 12.91 20.25 0.30
C ARG A 261 13.39 21.43 -0.55
N LYS A 262 12.56 22.48 -0.66
CA LYS A 262 13.01 23.79 -1.07
C LYS A 262 14.16 24.16 -0.12
N ASN A 263 15.36 24.39 -0.67
CA ASN A 263 16.40 25.10 0.05
C ASN A 263 15.81 26.46 0.41
N ASP A 264 15.47 26.64 1.67
CA ASP A 264 15.20 27.96 2.22
C ASP A 264 16.47 28.77 1.98
N HIS A 265 16.42 29.63 0.99
CA HIS A 265 17.38 30.69 0.82
C HIS A 265 17.31 31.59 2.05
N HIS A 266 18.10 31.27 3.09
CA HIS A 266 18.61 32.26 3.99
C HIS A 266 19.62 33.08 3.22
N SER A 267 19.15 34.09 2.51
CA SER A 267 19.97 35.23 2.16
C SER A 267 20.23 36.00 3.44
N SER A 268 21.30 35.64 4.13
CA SER A 268 21.92 36.56 5.09
C SER A 268 22.44 37.76 4.31
N SER A 269 21.68 38.83 4.40
CA SER A 269 22.13 40.16 4.05
C SER A 269 23.20 40.61 5.04
N ASP A 270 24.45 40.33 4.78
CA ASP A 270 25.55 41.07 5.37
C ASP A 270 25.75 42.36 4.57
N ARG A 271 25.04 43.42 4.97
CA ARG A 271 25.49 44.78 4.79
C ARG A 271 26.32 45.14 6.01
N ASN A 272 27.58 45.27 5.83
CA ASN A 272 28.50 46.16 6.56
C ASN A 272 29.48 46.65 5.53
N ALA A 273 29.37 47.90 5.14
CA ALA A 273 29.87 49.12 5.76
C ALA A 273 31.39 49.06 5.98
N CYS A 274 32.10 49.78 5.13
CA CYS A 274 33.21 50.66 5.55
C CYS A 274 33.62 51.52 4.35
N GLU A 275 33.51 52.80 4.57
CA GLU A 275 34.25 53.95 4.04
C GLU A 275 34.53 54.03 2.55
#